data_32acf405b899c6f88fbdd9eb0ac3688e
#
_entry.id   32acf405b899c6f88fbdd9eb0ac3688e
#
_cell.length_a   1.000
_cell.length_b   1.000
_cell.length_c   1.000
_cell.angle_alpha   90.00
_cell.angle_beta   90.00
_cell.angle_gamma   90.00
#
_symmetry.space_group_name_H-M   'P 1'
#
loop_
_entity.id
_entity.type
_entity.pdbx_description
1 polymer ?
#
loop_
_entity_poly.entity_id
_entity_poly.type
_entity_poly.pdbx_seq_one_letter_code
_entity_poly.pdbx_strand_id
1 'polypeptide(L)'
;MRKKERYEKILAWFRENRPIAETELHYNNPYELLIAVILSAQCTDKRVNMITPALYRDFPTPEALAATTPEVVYEYIRSVSYPNNKAKHLVGMAQMLVKDFNSQVPDTLEKLVKLPGVGRKTANVIQSVVFNKAAMAVDTHVFRVSHRLGLVSDKCTTPFSVEKELVKHIPEAEIPIAHHWLILHGRYICQARTPQCDNCGLQLMCKYYCQKYKVSKENNEEKE
;
A
#
# COMPACT_ATOMS: atom_id res chain seq x y z
N MET A 1 -22.49 -16.96 1.00
CA MET A 1 -22.46 -15.63 1.67
C MET A 1 -22.63 -14.54 0.64
N ARG A 2 -23.53 -13.60 0.84
CA ARG A 2 -23.74 -12.44 -0.03
C ARG A 2 -22.59 -11.44 0.09
N LYS A 3 -22.32 -10.67 -0.94
CA LYS A 3 -21.18 -9.74 -0.98
C LYS A 3 -21.20 -8.72 0.17
N LYS A 4 -22.32 -8.06 0.42
CA LYS A 4 -22.50 -7.10 1.51
C LYS A 4 -22.17 -7.72 2.87
N GLU A 5 -22.77 -8.86 3.18
CA GLU A 5 -22.51 -9.62 4.41
C GLU A 5 -21.02 -9.99 4.58
N ARG A 6 -20.35 -10.32 3.47
CA ARG A 6 -18.91 -10.64 3.49
C ARG A 6 -18.07 -9.42 3.88
N TYR A 7 -18.35 -8.24 3.33
CA TYR A 7 -17.68 -7.00 3.73
C TYR A 7 -17.91 -6.73 5.21
N GLU A 8 -19.14 -6.76 5.68
CA GLU A 8 -19.50 -6.50 7.07
C GLU A 8 -18.74 -7.41 8.03
N LYS A 9 -18.72 -8.71 7.78
CA LYS A 9 -18.03 -9.70 8.64
C LYS A 9 -16.49 -9.55 8.59
N ILE A 10 -15.92 -9.34 7.41
CA ILE A 10 -14.47 -9.18 7.28
C ILE A 10 -13.99 -7.89 7.94
N LEU A 11 -14.68 -6.78 7.73
CA LEU A 11 -14.33 -5.50 8.36
C LEU A 11 -14.51 -5.58 9.90
N ALA A 12 -15.59 -6.21 10.38
CA ALA A 12 -15.79 -6.44 11.82
C ALA A 12 -14.62 -7.23 12.42
N TRP A 13 -14.19 -8.30 11.75
CA TRP A 13 -13.06 -9.09 12.20
C TRP A 13 -11.76 -8.27 12.26
N PHE A 14 -11.48 -7.43 11.26
CA PHE A 14 -10.29 -6.58 11.27
C PHE A 14 -10.36 -5.52 12.39
N ARG A 15 -11.50 -4.88 12.63
CA ARG A 15 -11.68 -3.94 13.75
C ARG A 15 -11.36 -4.57 15.10
N GLU A 16 -11.82 -5.78 15.32
CA GLU A 16 -11.61 -6.51 16.56
C GLU A 16 -10.18 -7.03 16.72
N ASN A 17 -9.60 -7.62 15.65
CA ASN A 17 -8.35 -8.35 15.74
C ASN A 17 -7.13 -7.56 15.28
N ARG A 18 -7.32 -6.42 14.61
CA ARG A 18 -6.28 -5.53 14.08
C ARG A 18 -6.69 -4.05 14.21
N PRO A 19 -7.04 -3.59 15.44
CA PRO A 19 -7.53 -2.21 15.64
C PRO A 19 -6.49 -1.16 15.25
N ILE A 20 -5.20 -1.50 15.28
CA ILE A 20 -4.09 -0.66 14.85
C ILE A 20 -3.45 -1.32 13.64
N ALA A 21 -3.42 -0.61 12.51
CA ALA A 21 -2.75 -1.03 11.30
C ALA A 21 -2.20 0.21 10.57
N GLU A 22 -0.89 0.26 10.42
CA GLU A 22 -0.17 1.43 9.91
C GLU A 22 0.88 1.02 8.89
N THR A 23 1.47 2.00 8.22
CA THR A 23 2.63 1.76 7.35
C THR A 23 3.84 1.31 8.17
N GLU A 24 4.64 0.43 7.59
CA GLU A 24 5.92 0.00 8.19
C GLU A 24 7.10 0.90 7.79
N LEU A 25 6.86 1.93 6.96
CA LEU A 25 7.87 2.94 6.61
C LEU A 25 8.08 3.92 7.76
N HIS A 26 9.34 4.25 8.05
CA HIS A 26 9.71 5.23 9.08
C HIS A 26 9.77 6.63 8.48
N TYR A 27 9.07 7.58 9.09
CA TYR A 27 9.02 8.98 8.69
C TYR A 27 8.55 9.85 9.86
N ASN A 28 8.89 11.15 9.83
CA ASN A 28 8.48 12.12 10.86
C ASN A 28 7.50 13.17 10.31
N ASN A 29 7.44 13.34 9.01
CA ASN A 29 6.61 14.35 8.36
C ASN A 29 6.16 13.90 6.95
N PRO A 30 5.21 14.61 6.31
CA PRO A 30 4.68 14.25 4.98
C PRO A 30 5.74 14.18 3.87
N TYR A 31 6.75 15.04 3.92
CA TYR A 31 7.83 15.07 2.94
C TYR A 31 8.70 13.80 3.03
N GLU A 32 9.07 13.39 4.24
CA GLU A 32 9.81 12.15 4.47
C GLU A 32 9.02 10.91 4.02
N LEU A 33 7.72 10.87 4.31
CA LEU A 33 6.88 9.77 3.83
C LEU A 33 6.83 9.73 2.29
N LEU A 34 6.71 10.88 1.63
CA LEU A 34 6.70 10.94 0.18
C LEU A 34 7.99 10.36 -0.42
N ILE A 35 9.16 10.71 0.13
CA ILE A 35 10.45 10.11 -0.23
C ILE A 35 10.42 8.60 -0.02
N ALA A 36 10.03 8.14 1.17
CA ALA A 36 10.00 6.73 1.51
C ALA A 36 9.11 5.92 0.57
N VAL A 37 7.92 6.43 0.22
CA VAL A 37 6.99 5.75 -0.69
C VAL A 37 7.53 5.72 -2.13
N ILE A 38 8.20 6.76 -2.62
CA ILE A 38 8.89 6.74 -3.92
C ILE A 38 9.99 5.68 -3.91
N LEU A 39 10.76 5.61 -2.83
CA LEU A 39 11.85 4.64 -2.69
C LEU A 39 11.35 3.20 -2.55
N SER A 40 10.16 2.98 -1.97
CA SER A 40 9.57 1.63 -1.75
C SER A 40 9.11 0.95 -3.05
N ALA A 41 9.03 1.66 -4.17
CA ALA A 41 8.69 1.06 -5.46
C ALA A 41 9.69 -0.07 -5.81
N GLN A 42 9.20 -1.32 -5.86
CA GLN A 42 10.01 -2.53 -6.08
C GLN A 42 11.19 -2.69 -5.08
N CYS A 43 11.03 -2.20 -3.86
CA CYS A 43 11.99 -2.30 -2.79
C CYS A 43 11.26 -2.64 -1.48
N THR A 44 11.91 -3.37 -0.57
CA THR A 44 11.31 -3.70 0.73
C THR A 44 11.35 -2.50 1.66
N ASP A 45 10.31 -2.35 2.50
CA ASP A 45 10.25 -1.28 3.51
C ASP A 45 11.46 -1.34 4.45
N LYS A 46 11.93 -2.55 4.82
CA LYS A 46 13.15 -2.75 5.60
C LYS A 46 14.37 -2.07 4.95
N ARG A 47 14.55 -2.23 3.63
CA ARG A 47 15.67 -1.60 2.92
C ARG A 47 15.52 -0.08 2.88
N VAL A 48 14.31 0.41 2.63
CA VAL A 48 14.03 1.85 2.65
C VAL A 48 14.35 2.43 4.02
N ASN A 49 13.85 1.82 5.09
CA ASN A 49 14.08 2.28 6.47
C ASN A 49 15.57 2.26 6.88
N MET A 50 16.40 1.43 6.24
CA MET A 50 17.85 1.41 6.50
C MET A 50 18.59 2.61 5.90
N ILE A 51 18.11 3.15 4.77
CA ILE A 51 18.83 4.19 4.02
C ILE A 51 18.29 5.59 4.28
N THR A 52 16.99 5.72 4.59
CA THR A 52 16.32 7.02 4.75
C THR A 52 16.83 7.87 5.92
N PRO A 53 17.29 7.33 7.07
CA PRO A 53 17.79 8.18 8.16
C PRO A 53 18.94 9.10 7.77
N ALA A 54 19.91 8.62 6.97
CA ALA A 54 20.99 9.45 6.48
C ALA A 54 20.48 10.50 5.47
N LEU A 55 19.57 10.10 4.58
CA LEU A 55 18.98 10.99 3.59
C LEU A 55 18.17 12.12 4.26
N TYR A 56 17.37 11.80 5.28
CA TYR A 56 16.56 12.79 6.01
C TYR A 56 17.41 13.75 6.84
N ARG A 57 18.50 13.27 7.45
CA ARG A 57 19.43 14.11 8.20
C ARG A 57 20.10 15.15 7.31
N ASP A 58 20.55 14.75 6.12
CA ASP A 58 21.35 15.60 5.24
C ASP A 58 20.46 16.45 4.31
N PHE A 59 19.21 16.02 4.05
CA PHE A 59 18.20 16.73 3.27
C PHE A 59 16.87 16.82 4.04
N PRO A 60 16.82 17.56 5.17
CA PRO A 60 15.66 17.60 6.05
C PRO A 60 14.44 18.34 5.46
N THR A 61 14.62 19.11 4.41
CA THR A 61 13.55 19.92 3.78
C THR A 61 13.54 19.76 2.26
N PRO A 62 12.41 20.07 1.61
CA PRO A 62 12.35 20.09 0.14
C PRO A 62 13.39 21.02 -0.49
N GLU A 63 13.69 22.17 0.13
CA GLU A 63 14.70 23.12 -0.37
C GLU A 63 16.11 22.52 -0.36
N ALA A 64 16.47 21.83 0.72
CA ALA A 64 17.78 21.17 0.82
C ALA A 64 17.95 20.11 -0.27
N LEU A 65 16.91 19.30 -0.51
CA LEU A 65 16.94 18.27 -1.56
C LEU A 65 16.85 18.88 -2.96
N ALA A 66 16.12 19.97 -3.15
CA ALA A 66 16.01 20.66 -4.44
C ALA A 66 17.33 21.33 -4.87
N ALA A 67 18.15 21.73 -3.92
CA ALA A 67 19.45 22.38 -4.15
C ALA A 67 20.57 21.39 -4.50
N THR A 68 20.37 20.09 -4.36
CA THR A 68 21.37 19.05 -4.66
C THR A 68 21.19 18.47 -6.07
N THR A 69 22.05 17.53 -6.43
CA THR A 69 21.99 16.84 -7.73
C THR A 69 21.60 15.37 -7.60
N PRO A 70 21.05 14.74 -8.65
CA PRO A 70 20.75 13.32 -8.64
C PRO A 70 21.95 12.42 -8.32
N GLU A 71 23.16 12.82 -8.69
CA GLU A 71 24.38 12.07 -8.45
C GLU A 71 24.70 11.99 -6.95
N VAL A 72 24.50 13.09 -6.23
CA VAL A 72 24.67 13.14 -4.78
C VAL A 72 23.62 12.27 -4.08
N VAL A 73 22.34 12.39 -4.47
CA VAL A 73 21.26 11.58 -3.92
C VAL A 73 21.48 10.09 -4.19
N TYR A 74 22.00 9.74 -5.37
CA TYR A 74 22.32 8.36 -5.75
C TYR A 74 23.21 7.67 -4.72
N GLU A 75 24.21 8.33 -4.15
CA GLU A 75 25.11 7.72 -3.16
C GLU A 75 24.37 7.23 -1.92
N TYR A 76 23.29 7.90 -1.50
CA TYR A 76 22.47 7.47 -0.37
C TYR A 76 21.58 6.28 -0.73
N ILE A 77 21.10 6.20 -1.98
CA ILE A 77 20.04 5.26 -2.36
C ILE A 77 20.52 4.14 -3.32
N ARG A 78 21.83 4.00 -3.58
CA ARG A 78 22.41 3.04 -4.56
C ARG A 78 22.02 1.58 -4.32
N SER A 79 21.57 1.24 -3.10
CA SER A 79 21.17 -0.12 -2.73
C SER A 79 19.68 -0.42 -2.95
N VAL A 80 18.86 0.53 -3.39
CA VAL A 80 17.46 0.29 -3.78
C VAL A 80 17.34 -0.07 -5.26
N SER A 81 16.20 -0.60 -5.65
CA SER A 81 15.91 -0.89 -7.06
C SER A 81 15.83 0.41 -7.88
N TYR A 82 16.44 0.45 -9.07
CA TYR A 82 16.44 1.59 -10.00
C TYR A 82 16.90 2.91 -9.39
N PRO A 83 18.09 2.95 -8.73
CA PRO A 83 18.52 4.10 -7.96
C PRO A 83 18.71 5.37 -8.79
N ASN A 84 19.23 5.25 -10.03
CA ASN A 84 19.42 6.41 -10.92
C ASN A 84 18.10 7.15 -11.22
N ASN A 85 17.05 6.41 -11.55
CA ASN A 85 15.74 7.00 -11.84
C ASN A 85 15.12 7.59 -10.56
N LYS A 86 15.25 6.89 -9.44
CA LYS A 86 14.73 7.37 -8.15
C LYS A 86 15.45 8.64 -7.68
N ALA A 87 16.77 8.73 -7.84
CA ALA A 87 17.51 9.94 -7.53
C ALA A 87 17.02 11.14 -8.33
N LYS A 88 16.84 10.99 -9.65
CA LYS A 88 16.26 12.03 -10.51
C LYS A 88 14.85 12.40 -10.08
N HIS A 89 14.01 11.41 -9.73
CA HIS A 89 12.65 11.65 -9.25
C HIS A 89 12.64 12.41 -7.93
N LEU A 90 13.49 12.05 -6.97
CA LEU A 90 13.53 12.73 -5.66
C LEU A 90 13.94 14.19 -5.79
N VAL A 91 14.99 14.49 -6.55
CA VAL A 91 15.43 15.87 -6.79
C VAL A 91 14.36 16.66 -7.54
N GLY A 92 13.81 16.10 -8.64
CA GLY A 92 12.77 16.77 -9.41
C GLY A 92 11.46 16.96 -8.61
N MET A 93 11.09 16.01 -7.78
CA MET A 93 9.95 16.12 -6.86
C MET A 93 10.16 17.28 -5.88
N ALA A 94 11.35 17.37 -5.26
CA ALA A 94 11.67 18.45 -4.33
C ALA A 94 11.67 19.82 -5.01
N GLN A 95 12.26 19.93 -6.21
CA GLN A 95 12.23 21.17 -7.00
C GLN A 95 10.79 21.61 -7.32
N MET A 96 9.91 20.67 -7.68
CA MET A 96 8.51 20.97 -7.94
C MET A 96 7.75 21.36 -6.66
N LEU A 97 8.01 20.71 -5.52
CA LEU A 97 7.44 21.13 -4.23
C LEU A 97 7.80 22.57 -3.88
N VAL A 98 9.07 22.94 -4.03
CA VAL A 98 9.53 24.31 -3.77
C VAL A 98 8.87 25.31 -4.72
N LYS A 99 8.90 25.01 -6.03
CA LYS A 99 8.45 25.94 -7.05
C LYS A 99 6.92 26.12 -7.08
N ASP A 100 6.18 25.01 -7.01
CA ASP A 100 4.76 25.00 -7.37
C ASP A 100 3.83 24.76 -6.16
N PHE A 101 4.38 24.32 -5.02
CA PHE A 101 3.60 23.92 -3.83
C PHE A 101 4.08 24.53 -2.52
N ASN A 102 4.86 25.62 -2.53
CA ASN A 102 5.38 26.29 -1.35
C ASN A 102 6.05 25.32 -0.34
N SER A 103 6.83 24.38 -0.86
CA SER A 103 7.50 23.32 -0.09
C SER A 103 6.56 22.38 0.69
N GLN A 104 5.28 22.38 0.39
CA GLN A 104 4.29 21.53 1.04
C GLN A 104 3.91 20.35 0.15
N VAL A 105 3.72 19.18 0.74
CA VAL A 105 3.17 18.02 0.04
C VAL A 105 1.69 18.29 -0.27
N PRO A 106 1.27 18.27 -1.55
CA PRO A 106 -0.12 18.52 -1.90
C PRO A 106 -1.02 17.35 -1.45
N ASP A 107 -2.30 17.65 -1.22
CA ASP A 107 -3.27 16.75 -0.62
C ASP A 107 -4.28 16.15 -1.60
N THR A 108 -4.22 16.52 -2.89
CA THR A 108 -5.14 16.00 -3.92
C THR A 108 -4.41 15.07 -4.90
N LEU A 109 -5.16 14.08 -5.41
CA LEU A 109 -4.64 13.12 -6.38
C LEU A 109 -4.05 13.83 -7.62
N GLU A 110 -4.77 14.83 -8.15
CA GLU A 110 -4.40 15.56 -9.35
C GLU A 110 -3.08 16.33 -9.20
N LYS A 111 -2.81 16.84 -8.00
CA LYS A 111 -1.55 17.54 -7.70
C LYS A 111 -0.43 16.56 -7.42
N LEU A 112 -0.70 15.51 -6.63
CA LEU A 112 0.30 14.49 -6.26
C LEU A 112 0.87 13.77 -7.48
N VAL A 113 0.04 13.39 -8.45
CA VAL A 113 0.51 12.68 -9.65
C VAL A 113 1.32 13.54 -10.62
N LYS A 114 1.39 14.85 -10.42
CA LYS A 114 2.29 15.75 -11.17
C LYS A 114 3.73 15.64 -10.67
N LEU A 115 3.93 15.23 -9.42
CA LEU A 115 5.25 15.12 -8.83
C LEU A 115 6.05 13.98 -9.48
N PRO A 116 7.31 14.20 -9.87
CA PRO A 116 8.18 13.16 -10.40
C PRO A 116 8.25 11.93 -9.48
N GLY A 117 8.09 10.75 -10.05
CA GLY A 117 8.10 9.49 -9.29
C GLY A 117 6.79 9.15 -8.58
N VAL A 118 5.77 9.99 -8.67
CA VAL A 118 4.47 9.78 -8.00
C VAL A 118 3.42 9.32 -9.01
N GLY A 119 3.14 8.03 -9.01
CA GLY A 119 1.98 7.46 -9.71
C GLY A 119 0.73 7.44 -8.84
N ARG A 120 -0.42 7.01 -9.41
CA ARG A 120 -1.70 6.89 -8.69
C ARG A 120 -1.60 6.12 -7.38
N LYS A 121 -0.88 4.97 -7.38
CA LYS A 121 -0.69 4.18 -6.15
C LYS A 121 0.01 4.98 -5.05
N THR A 122 1.13 5.63 -5.38
CA THR A 122 1.88 6.47 -4.45
C THR A 122 1.03 7.62 -3.93
N ALA A 123 0.30 8.31 -4.82
CA ALA A 123 -0.61 9.38 -4.44
C ALA A 123 -1.70 8.90 -3.47
N ASN A 124 -2.32 7.74 -3.72
CA ASN A 124 -3.32 7.17 -2.80
C ASN A 124 -2.72 6.82 -1.42
N VAL A 125 -1.47 6.33 -1.36
CA VAL A 125 -0.79 6.10 -0.07
C VAL A 125 -0.62 7.41 0.69
N ILE A 126 -0.13 8.47 0.02
CA ILE A 126 0.05 9.78 0.66
C ILE A 126 -1.29 10.36 1.12
N GLN A 127 -2.33 10.30 0.30
CA GLN A 127 -3.66 10.78 0.68
C GLN A 127 -4.23 10.02 1.89
N SER A 128 -4.07 8.71 1.92
CA SER A 128 -4.56 7.87 3.00
C SER A 128 -3.77 8.09 4.30
N VAL A 129 -2.43 8.03 4.24
CA VAL A 129 -1.58 8.00 5.44
C VAL A 129 -1.37 9.39 6.03
N VAL A 130 -1.14 10.41 5.18
CA VAL A 130 -0.85 11.77 5.63
C VAL A 130 -2.12 12.56 5.91
N PHE A 131 -3.08 12.45 5.00
CA PHE A 131 -4.27 13.32 5.00
C PHE A 131 -5.53 12.61 5.48
N ASN A 132 -5.42 11.34 5.87
CA ASN A 132 -6.54 10.48 6.30
C ASN A 132 -7.75 10.52 5.34
N LYS A 133 -7.45 10.65 4.03
CA LYS A 133 -8.47 10.66 2.98
C LYS A 133 -8.86 9.24 2.57
N ALA A 134 -10.08 9.08 2.10
CA ALA A 134 -10.62 7.81 1.63
C ALA A 134 -9.99 7.36 0.30
N ALA A 135 -8.68 7.09 0.32
CA ALA A 135 -7.88 6.66 -0.82
C ALA A 135 -7.35 5.24 -0.63
N MET A 136 -7.71 4.34 -1.53
CA MET A 136 -7.30 2.93 -1.48
C MET A 136 -6.15 2.69 -2.46
N ALA A 137 -4.94 2.53 -1.94
CA ALA A 137 -3.80 2.15 -2.79
C ALA A 137 -3.80 0.63 -3.03
N VAL A 138 -3.97 0.21 -4.27
CA VAL A 138 -4.00 -1.22 -4.62
C VAL A 138 -2.63 -1.65 -5.12
N ASP A 139 -1.91 -2.37 -4.26
CA ASP A 139 -0.69 -3.10 -4.61
C ASP A 139 -0.97 -4.58 -4.87
N THR A 140 0.07 -5.37 -5.08
CA THR A 140 -0.06 -6.82 -5.32
C THR A 140 -0.66 -7.57 -4.12
N HIS A 141 -0.47 -7.08 -2.89
CA HIS A 141 -1.06 -7.67 -1.68
C HIS A 141 -2.55 -7.37 -1.61
N VAL A 142 -2.93 -6.10 -1.69
CA VAL A 142 -4.34 -5.67 -1.70
C VAL A 142 -5.10 -6.35 -2.83
N PHE A 143 -4.53 -6.36 -4.04
CA PHE A 143 -5.13 -7.02 -5.19
C PHE A 143 -5.43 -8.50 -4.92
N ARG A 144 -4.42 -9.25 -4.51
CA ARG A 144 -4.54 -10.69 -4.23
C ARG A 144 -5.51 -11.00 -3.09
N VAL A 145 -5.36 -10.29 -1.97
CA VAL A 145 -6.18 -10.51 -0.77
C VAL A 145 -7.65 -10.22 -1.06
N SER A 146 -7.94 -9.13 -1.75
CA SER A 146 -9.31 -8.74 -2.10
C SER A 146 -10.00 -9.78 -2.97
N HIS A 147 -9.31 -10.39 -3.93
CA HIS A 147 -9.83 -11.49 -4.74
C HIS A 147 -10.03 -12.77 -3.92
N ARG A 148 -9.02 -13.17 -3.12
CA ARG A 148 -9.10 -14.39 -2.32
C ARG A 148 -10.18 -14.32 -1.25
N LEU A 149 -10.33 -13.19 -0.60
CA LEU A 149 -11.43 -12.97 0.34
C LEU A 149 -12.79 -12.91 -0.36
N GLY A 150 -12.84 -12.61 -1.66
CA GLY A 150 -14.06 -12.44 -2.43
C GLY A 150 -14.73 -11.08 -2.19
N LEU A 151 -13.93 -10.07 -1.82
CA LEU A 151 -14.37 -8.67 -1.72
C LEU A 151 -14.61 -8.09 -3.11
N VAL A 152 -13.81 -8.47 -4.08
CA VAL A 152 -13.95 -8.04 -5.47
C VAL A 152 -14.33 -9.19 -6.38
N SER A 153 -14.95 -8.87 -7.50
CA SER A 153 -15.29 -9.83 -8.55
C SER A 153 -14.07 -10.21 -9.37
N ASP A 154 -14.04 -11.43 -9.92
CA ASP A 154 -13.00 -11.88 -10.86
C ASP A 154 -12.94 -11.00 -12.14
N LYS A 155 -13.96 -10.18 -12.39
CA LYS A 155 -13.97 -9.17 -13.46
C LYS A 155 -13.10 -7.94 -13.16
N CYS A 156 -12.71 -7.73 -11.90
CA CYS A 156 -11.80 -6.65 -11.49
C CYS A 156 -10.36 -7.05 -11.78
N THR A 157 -9.93 -6.95 -13.03
CA THR A 157 -8.62 -7.44 -13.51
C THR A 157 -7.48 -6.42 -13.39
N THR A 158 -7.79 -5.17 -13.05
CA THR A 158 -6.79 -4.11 -12.90
C THR A 158 -6.79 -3.54 -11.47
N PRO A 159 -5.65 -2.99 -10.97
CA PRO A 159 -5.61 -2.30 -9.68
C PRO A 159 -6.68 -1.21 -9.56
N PHE A 160 -6.94 -0.46 -10.62
CA PHE A 160 -7.96 0.59 -10.64
C PHE A 160 -9.39 0.06 -10.49
N SER A 161 -9.72 -1.08 -11.13
CA SER A 161 -11.03 -1.70 -10.96
C SER A 161 -11.23 -2.26 -9.55
N VAL A 162 -10.17 -2.79 -8.94
CA VAL A 162 -10.17 -3.24 -7.54
C VAL A 162 -10.34 -2.05 -6.59
N GLU A 163 -9.58 -0.96 -6.80
CA GLU A 163 -9.71 0.29 -6.04
C GLU A 163 -11.16 0.78 -6.01
N LYS A 164 -11.77 0.95 -7.19
CA LYS A 164 -13.17 1.40 -7.31
C LYS A 164 -14.15 0.51 -6.56
N GLU A 165 -13.96 -0.78 -6.65
CA GLU A 165 -14.86 -1.75 -6.02
C GLU A 165 -14.71 -1.75 -4.49
N LEU A 166 -13.49 -1.66 -3.97
CA LEU A 166 -13.25 -1.57 -2.54
C LEU A 166 -13.82 -0.28 -1.94
N VAL A 167 -13.50 0.86 -2.55
CA VAL A 167 -13.99 2.18 -2.10
C VAL A 167 -15.53 2.26 -2.10
N LYS A 168 -16.20 1.59 -3.02
CA LYS A 168 -17.66 1.56 -3.08
C LYS A 168 -18.31 0.83 -1.89
N HIS A 169 -17.62 -0.13 -1.27
CA HIS A 169 -18.22 -1.04 -0.28
C HIS A 169 -17.65 -0.89 1.13
N ILE A 170 -16.47 -0.27 1.27
CA ILE A 170 -15.87 0.02 2.57
C ILE A 170 -16.37 1.38 3.04
N PRO A 171 -16.80 1.55 4.30
CA PRO A 171 -17.15 2.86 4.84
C PRO A 171 -16.01 3.87 4.65
N GLU A 172 -16.33 5.08 4.22
CA GLU A 172 -15.35 6.11 3.85
C GLU A 172 -14.30 6.34 4.95
N ALA A 173 -14.76 6.48 6.19
CA ALA A 173 -13.88 6.68 7.35
C ALA A 173 -12.92 5.51 7.64
N GLU A 174 -13.19 4.31 7.09
CA GLU A 174 -12.38 3.11 7.33
C GLU A 174 -11.43 2.80 6.17
N ILE A 175 -11.56 3.47 5.03
CA ILE A 175 -10.71 3.19 3.86
C ILE A 175 -9.22 3.33 4.20
N PRO A 176 -8.76 4.36 4.94
CA PRO A 176 -7.35 4.48 5.29
C PRO A 176 -6.81 3.28 6.07
N ILE A 177 -7.50 2.84 7.11
CA ILE A 177 -7.06 1.69 7.90
C ILE A 177 -7.26 0.37 7.15
N ALA A 178 -8.34 0.22 6.37
CA ALA A 178 -8.62 -0.97 5.59
C ALA A 178 -7.54 -1.25 4.53
N HIS A 179 -6.93 -0.20 3.97
CA HIS A 179 -5.76 -0.31 3.13
C HIS A 179 -4.62 -1.06 3.84
N HIS A 180 -4.30 -0.67 5.06
CA HIS A 180 -3.25 -1.33 5.86
C HIS A 180 -3.63 -2.74 6.29
N TRP A 181 -4.89 -2.99 6.68
CA TRP A 181 -5.38 -4.34 6.98
C TRP A 181 -5.11 -5.30 5.82
N LEU A 182 -5.46 -4.92 4.61
CA LEU A 182 -5.30 -5.77 3.43
C LEU A 182 -3.83 -5.99 3.06
N ILE A 183 -2.99 -4.95 3.17
CA ILE A 183 -1.54 -5.07 2.92
C ILE A 183 -0.89 -6.02 3.94
N LEU A 184 -1.06 -5.74 5.24
CA LEU A 184 -0.41 -6.50 6.30
C LEU A 184 -0.92 -7.95 6.32
N HIS A 185 -2.22 -8.17 6.12
CA HIS A 185 -2.76 -9.51 5.96
C HIS A 185 -2.14 -10.25 4.77
N GLY A 186 -1.93 -9.55 3.67
CA GLY A 186 -1.28 -10.10 2.47
C GLY A 186 0.21 -10.40 2.66
N ARG A 187 0.92 -9.59 3.45
CA ARG A 187 2.34 -9.80 3.75
C ARG A 187 2.56 -11.00 4.66
N TYR A 188 1.79 -11.10 5.73
CA TYR A 188 2.09 -12.00 6.85
C TYR A 188 1.24 -13.26 6.89
N ILE A 189 -0.01 -13.22 6.42
CA ILE A 189 -0.95 -14.35 6.49
C ILE A 189 -1.29 -14.89 5.10
N CYS A 190 -1.93 -14.08 4.27
CA CYS A 190 -2.40 -14.49 2.95
C CYS A 190 -1.32 -14.38 1.90
N GLN A 191 -0.17 -15.03 2.12
CA GLN A 191 0.99 -14.99 1.23
C GLN A 191 0.70 -15.54 -0.16
N ALA A 192 1.50 -15.14 -1.17
CA ALA A 192 1.22 -15.45 -2.56
C ALA A 192 1.30 -16.96 -2.86
N ARG A 193 2.40 -17.61 -2.46
CA ARG A 193 2.67 -19.02 -2.76
C ARG A 193 2.13 -19.96 -1.68
N THR A 194 2.37 -19.63 -0.42
CA THR A 194 2.04 -20.47 0.75
C THR A 194 1.21 -19.67 1.76
N PRO A 195 -0.10 -19.42 1.49
CA PRO A 195 -0.93 -18.71 2.44
C PRO A 195 -1.12 -19.55 3.71
N GLN A 196 -1.00 -18.92 4.87
CA GLN A 196 -1.16 -19.54 6.19
C GLN A 196 -2.65 -19.66 6.54
N CYS A 197 -3.39 -20.44 5.74
CA CYS A 197 -4.84 -20.53 5.88
C CYS A 197 -5.28 -21.10 7.22
N ASP A 198 -4.53 -22.06 7.78
CA ASP A 198 -4.87 -22.72 9.05
C ASP A 198 -4.81 -21.77 10.26
N ASN A 199 -3.97 -20.73 10.15
CA ASN A 199 -3.82 -19.67 11.15
C ASN A 199 -4.62 -18.40 10.83
N CYS A 200 -5.47 -18.43 9.81
CA CYS A 200 -6.20 -17.26 9.34
C CYS A 200 -7.60 -17.19 9.98
N GLY A 201 -7.86 -16.16 10.79
CA GLY A 201 -9.17 -15.95 11.38
C GLY A 201 -10.31 -15.61 10.41
N LEU A 202 -9.99 -15.44 9.10
CA LEU A 202 -10.98 -15.13 8.06
C LEU A 202 -11.44 -16.38 7.26
N GLN A 203 -11.06 -17.59 7.68
CA GLN A 203 -11.32 -18.84 6.94
C GLN A 203 -12.77 -18.96 6.46
N LEU A 204 -13.72 -18.88 7.40
CA LEU A 204 -15.16 -19.09 7.13
C LEU A 204 -15.78 -18.02 6.22
N MET A 205 -15.14 -16.87 6.10
CA MET A 205 -15.58 -15.74 5.26
C MET A 205 -14.84 -15.69 3.91
N CYS A 206 -13.72 -16.43 3.80
CA CYS A 206 -12.82 -16.37 2.65
C CYS A 206 -13.33 -17.23 1.48
N LYS A 207 -13.57 -16.60 0.32
CA LYS A 207 -13.98 -17.31 -0.91
C LYS A 207 -12.97 -18.39 -1.30
N TYR A 208 -11.68 -18.04 -1.31
CA TYR A 208 -10.59 -18.95 -1.68
C TYR A 208 -10.51 -20.17 -0.76
N TYR A 209 -10.57 -19.95 0.56
CA TYR A 209 -10.55 -21.04 1.55
C TYR A 209 -11.74 -21.98 1.37
N CYS A 210 -12.95 -21.44 1.32
CA CYS A 210 -14.17 -22.23 1.16
C CYS A 210 -14.18 -23.05 -0.15
N GLN A 211 -13.63 -22.49 -1.22
CA GLN A 211 -13.52 -23.22 -2.49
C GLN A 211 -12.49 -24.35 -2.43
N LYS A 212 -11.30 -24.07 -1.89
CA LYS A 212 -10.20 -25.04 -1.79
C LYS A 212 -10.56 -26.25 -0.93
N TYR A 213 -11.24 -26.04 0.20
CA TYR A 213 -11.51 -27.10 1.16
C TYR A 213 -12.87 -27.80 0.94
N LYS A 214 -13.81 -27.24 0.21
CA LYS A 214 -15.01 -27.96 -0.24
C LYS A 214 -14.65 -29.09 -1.19
N VAL A 215 -13.77 -28.83 -2.14
CA VAL A 215 -13.26 -29.87 -3.07
C VAL A 215 -12.55 -31.01 -2.32
N SER A 216 -11.88 -30.70 -1.19
CA SER A 216 -11.23 -31.73 -0.36
C SER A 216 -12.20 -32.58 0.45
N LYS A 217 -13.38 -32.07 0.85
CA LYS A 217 -14.41 -32.84 1.56
C LYS A 217 -15.12 -33.82 0.64
N GLU A 218 -15.48 -33.37 -0.55
CA GLU A 218 -16.11 -34.26 -1.56
C GLU A 218 -15.19 -35.42 -1.97
N ASN A 219 -13.88 -35.18 -2.06
CA ASN A 219 -12.91 -36.25 -2.41
C ASN A 219 -12.60 -37.22 -1.25
N ASN A 220 -12.94 -36.91 -0.01
CA ASN A 220 -12.75 -37.83 1.15
C ASN A 220 -14.01 -38.62 1.46
N GLU A 221 -15.19 -38.11 1.14
CA GLU A 221 -16.46 -38.82 1.31
C GLU A 221 -16.68 -39.89 0.23
N GLU A 222 -15.97 -39.80 -0.92
CA GLU A 222 -15.98 -40.83 -1.95
C GLU A 222 -14.96 -41.97 -1.69
N LYS A 223 -14.19 -41.95 -0.60
CA LYS A 223 -13.15 -42.95 -0.27
C LYS A 223 -13.41 -43.73 1.01
N GLU A 224 -14.55 -43.52 1.67
CA GLU A 224 -15.07 -44.37 2.74
C GLU A 224 -16.28 -45.19 2.22
#